data_53901d11c6d0a4dd706b7904825e1814
#
_entry.id   53901d11c6d0a4dd706b7904825e1814
#
_cell.length_a   1.000
_cell.length_b   1.000
_cell.length_c   1.000
_cell.angle_alpha   90.00
_cell.angle_beta   90.00
_cell.angle_gamma   90.00
#
_symmetry.space_group_name_H-M   'P 1'
#
loop_
_entity.id
_entity.type
_entity.pdbx_description
1 polymer ?
#
loop_
_entity_poly.entity_id
_entity_poly.type
_entity_poly.pdbx_seq_one_letter_code
_entity_poly.pdbx_strand_id
1 'polypeptide(L)'
;RGLLVKNREALELTTKADVMVLDKTGTLTTGEFKVLDVTVLSDKYSEEEITGLLAGIEAGSSHPIAQSIVNHAEAKGIKSVSFDSIEIVSGAGIEGEANGHHYQLISQKAYGKALRMDIPKGATLSILVENNEAIGAVALGDELKETSRNLIEVLKKYGIEPLMATGDNEEAAQGVAEVLGIQYQAN
;
A
#
# COMPACT_ATOMS: atom_id res chain seq x y z
N ARG A 1 6.28 -2.28 30.84
CA ARG A 1 5.89 -2.97 29.58
C ARG A 1 4.66 -2.32 28.90
N GLY A 2 4.17 -1.16 29.32
CA GLY A 2 3.16 -0.38 28.64
C GLY A 2 1.71 -0.91 28.67
N LEU A 3 1.42 -1.96 29.42
CA LEU A 3 0.07 -2.52 29.55
C LEU A 3 -0.59 -2.05 30.85
N LEU A 4 -1.77 -1.46 30.73
CA LEU A 4 -2.64 -1.13 31.85
C LEU A 4 -3.80 -2.12 31.90
N VAL A 5 -3.81 -3.00 32.90
CA VAL A 5 -4.87 -3.99 33.10
C VAL A 5 -5.94 -3.36 34.01
N LYS A 6 -7.13 -3.06 33.43
CA LYS A 6 -8.25 -2.50 34.18
C LYS A 6 -9.15 -3.55 34.83
N ASN A 7 -9.14 -4.77 34.31
CA ASN A 7 -9.98 -5.87 34.80
C ASN A 7 -9.14 -7.14 34.91
N ARG A 8 -9.01 -7.67 36.14
CA ARG A 8 -8.25 -8.89 36.43
C ARG A 8 -8.93 -10.13 35.84
N GLU A 9 -10.24 -10.21 35.86
CA GLU A 9 -11.00 -11.32 35.30
C GLU A 9 -10.83 -11.42 33.78
N ALA A 10 -10.81 -10.29 33.07
CA ALA A 10 -10.52 -10.25 31.63
C ALA A 10 -9.12 -10.79 31.35
N LEU A 11 -8.11 -10.47 32.18
CA LEU A 11 -6.76 -11.00 32.01
C LEU A 11 -6.71 -12.52 32.21
N GLU A 12 -7.44 -13.06 33.19
CA GLU A 12 -7.54 -14.49 33.42
C GLU A 12 -8.24 -15.22 32.26
N LEU A 13 -9.27 -14.58 31.65
CA LEU A 13 -9.96 -15.13 30.48
C LEU A 13 -9.07 -15.19 29.24
N THR A 14 -8.15 -14.23 29.05
CA THR A 14 -7.22 -14.26 27.90
C THR A 14 -6.30 -15.50 27.89
N THR A 15 -6.03 -16.09 29.07
CA THR A 15 -5.23 -17.31 29.15
C THR A 15 -5.95 -18.57 28.60
N LYS A 16 -7.25 -18.46 28.33
CA LYS A 16 -8.09 -19.53 27.80
C LYS A 16 -8.50 -19.27 26.34
N ALA A 17 -7.93 -18.26 25.70
CA ALA A 17 -8.24 -17.91 24.32
C ALA A 17 -7.62 -18.95 23.37
N ASP A 18 -8.43 -19.52 22.51
CA ASP A 18 -8.01 -20.43 21.44
C ASP A 18 -7.72 -19.68 20.13
N VAL A 19 -8.33 -18.50 19.96
CA VAL A 19 -8.19 -17.65 18.77
C VAL A 19 -7.87 -16.22 19.18
N MET A 20 -6.95 -15.59 18.46
CA MET A 20 -6.67 -14.16 18.59
C MET A 20 -6.97 -13.45 17.28
N VAL A 21 -7.98 -12.57 17.31
CA VAL A 21 -8.30 -11.70 16.18
C VAL A 21 -7.39 -10.48 16.22
N LEU A 22 -6.68 -10.24 15.12
CA LEU A 22 -5.71 -9.17 14.95
C LEU A 22 -6.19 -8.24 13.83
N ASP A 23 -6.25 -6.95 14.13
CA ASP A 23 -6.46 -5.95 13.09
C ASP A 23 -5.22 -5.85 12.19
N LYS A 24 -5.42 -5.55 10.89
CA LYS A 24 -4.33 -5.37 9.94
C LYS A 24 -3.61 -4.04 10.18
N THR A 25 -4.34 -2.95 9.95
CA THR A 25 -3.77 -1.60 9.84
C THR A 25 -3.34 -1.04 11.18
N GLY A 26 -2.06 -0.68 11.31
CA GLY A 26 -1.49 -0.17 12.57
C GLY A 26 -1.23 -1.23 13.65
N THR A 27 -1.75 -2.48 13.50
CA THR A 27 -1.50 -3.60 14.41
C THR A 27 -0.46 -4.56 13.85
N LEU A 28 -0.78 -5.26 12.75
CA LEU A 28 0.17 -6.13 12.03
C LEU A 28 1.07 -5.33 11.09
N THR A 29 0.60 -4.18 10.61
CA THR A 29 1.31 -3.25 9.77
C THR A 29 1.62 -1.96 10.51
N THR A 30 2.44 -1.11 9.92
CA THR A 30 2.84 0.17 10.53
C THR A 30 1.69 1.18 10.57
N GLY A 31 0.68 1.01 9.71
CA GLY A 31 -0.41 1.98 9.50
C GLY A 31 -0.02 3.10 8.55
N GLU A 32 1.18 3.04 7.99
CA GLU A 32 1.69 4.03 7.04
C GLU A 32 1.78 3.41 5.65
N PHE A 33 1.10 4.02 4.69
CA PHE A 33 1.29 3.66 3.29
C PHE A 33 2.68 4.05 2.83
N LYS A 34 3.37 3.14 2.16
CA LYS A 34 4.68 3.37 1.56
C LYS A 34 4.70 2.91 0.11
N VAL A 35 5.56 3.52 -0.68
CA VAL A 35 5.92 2.99 -2.00
C VAL A 35 6.77 1.75 -1.78
N LEU A 36 6.28 0.60 -2.23
CA LEU A 36 6.96 -0.69 -2.14
C LEU A 36 7.82 -0.95 -3.38
N ASP A 37 7.34 -0.51 -4.54
CA ASP A 37 8.03 -0.66 -5.82
C ASP A 37 7.60 0.41 -6.83
N VAL A 38 8.52 0.81 -7.72
CA VAL A 38 8.24 1.62 -8.90
C VAL A 38 8.73 0.86 -10.11
N THR A 39 7.82 0.43 -10.96
CA THR A 39 8.13 -0.32 -12.18
C THR A 39 8.08 0.58 -13.40
N VAL A 40 9.12 0.55 -14.23
CA VAL A 40 9.17 1.19 -15.55
C VAL A 40 8.54 0.27 -16.58
N LEU A 41 7.57 0.77 -17.37
CA LEU A 41 6.85 0.00 -18.39
C LEU A 41 7.19 0.44 -19.82
N SER A 42 7.96 1.51 -19.98
CA SER A 42 8.35 2.06 -21.28
C SER A 42 9.84 2.36 -21.33
N ASP A 43 10.53 1.87 -22.33
CA ASP A 43 11.98 2.09 -22.53
C ASP A 43 12.35 3.57 -22.75
N LYS A 44 11.36 4.44 -22.89
CA LYS A 44 11.58 5.88 -23.06
C LYS A 44 11.90 6.59 -21.75
N TYR A 45 11.66 5.95 -20.61
CA TYR A 45 11.76 6.55 -19.29
C TYR A 45 12.67 5.76 -18.38
N SER A 46 13.41 6.45 -17.54
CA SER A 46 14.11 5.87 -16.39
C SER A 46 13.18 5.78 -15.17
N GLU A 47 13.57 5.00 -14.16
CA GLU A 47 12.86 4.95 -12.88
C GLU A 47 12.80 6.33 -12.20
N GLU A 48 13.87 7.12 -12.33
CA GLU A 48 13.93 8.48 -11.77
C GLU A 48 12.89 9.40 -12.42
N GLU A 49 12.74 9.34 -13.76
CA GLU A 49 11.74 10.13 -14.50
C GLU A 49 10.31 9.70 -14.15
N ILE A 50 10.03 8.40 -14.09
CA ILE A 50 8.73 7.89 -13.65
C ILE A 50 8.42 8.34 -12.23
N THR A 51 9.37 8.22 -11.30
CA THR A 51 9.21 8.67 -9.91
C THR A 51 8.96 10.16 -9.82
N GLY A 52 9.67 10.97 -10.62
CA GLY A 52 9.47 12.42 -10.69
C GLY A 52 8.09 12.81 -11.23
N LEU A 53 7.57 12.10 -12.23
CA LEU A 53 6.22 12.28 -12.78
C LEU A 53 5.14 11.89 -11.75
N LEU A 54 5.31 10.74 -11.08
CA LEU A 54 4.41 10.27 -10.02
C LEU A 54 4.34 11.29 -8.87
N ALA A 55 5.48 11.80 -8.41
CA ALA A 55 5.52 12.80 -7.35
C ALA A 55 4.93 14.15 -7.80
N GLY A 56 5.13 14.51 -9.08
CA GLY A 56 4.59 15.75 -9.65
C GLY A 56 3.07 15.75 -9.73
N ILE A 57 2.47 14.69 -10.25
CA ILE A 57 1.02 14.60 -10.42
C ILE A 57 0.30 14.53 -9.06
N GLU A 58 0.95 14.04 -8.01
CA GLU A 58 0.42 13.91 -6.65
C GLU A 58 0.79 15.09 -5.72
N ALA A 59 1.63 16.05 -6.17
CA ALA A 59 2.20 17.10 -5.33
C ALA A 59 1.17 18.00 -4.63
N GLY A 60 -0.05 18.10 -5.17
CA GLY A 60 -1.13 18.93 -4.59
C GLY A 60 -2.10 18.16 -3.70
N SER A 61 -1.95 16.85 -3.57
CA SER A 61 -2.90 16.00 -2.86
C SER A 61 -2.52 15.81 -1.39
N SER A 62 -3.50 15.91 -0.50
CA SER A 62 -3.36 15.60 0.94
C SER A 62 -3.65 14.12 1.26
N HIS A 63 -3.95 13.29 0.24
CA HIS A 63 -4.26 11.88 0.46
C HIS A 63 -3.01 11.13 0.94
N PRO A 64 -3.11 10.19 1.92
CA PRO A 64 -1.94 9.46 2.45
C PRO A 64 -1.11 8.74 1.38
N ILE A 65 -1.75 8.19 0.36
CA ILE A 65 -1.08 7.55 -0.80
C ILE A 65 -0.25 8.57 -1.57
N ALA A 66 -0.80 9.75 -1.87
CA ALA A 66 -0.11 10.82 -2.56
C ALA A 66 1.13 11.29 -1.78
N GLN A 67 0.96 11.51 -0.49
CA GLN A 67 2.06 11.91 0.39
C GLN A 67 3.18 10.86 0.42
N SER A 68 2.83 9.57 0.40
CA SER A 68 3.83 8.50 0.38
C SER A 68 4.65 8.49 -0.91
N ILE A 69 4.04 8.81 -2.05
CA ILE A 69 4.73 8.93 -3.35
C ILE A 69 5.69 10.13 -3.35
N VAL A 70 5.21 11.28 -2.88
CA VAL A 70 6.04 12.50 -2.78
C VAL A 70 7.22 12.26 -1.84
N ASN A 71 6.97 11.72 -0.64
CA ASN A 71 8.03 11.41 0.33
C ASN A 71 9.05 10.41 -0.22
N HIS A 72 8.62 9.44 -1.02
CA HIS A 72 9.52 8.48 -1.66
C HIS A 72 10.48 9.15 -2.64
N ALA A 73 9.95 10.06 -3.48
CA ALA A 73 10.78 10.83 -4.40
C ALA A 73 11.78 11.73 -3.66
N GLU A 74 11.32 12.44 -2.61
CA GLU A 74 12.18 13.30 -1.77
C GLU A 74 13.30 12.50 -1.09
N ALA A 75 12.98 11.32 -0.53
CA ALA A 75 13.95 10.45 0.12
C ALA A 75 15.05 9.94 -0.84
N LYS A 76 14.71 9.78 -2.13
CA LYS A 76 15.66 9.45 -3.20
C LYS A 76 16.37 10.67 -3.80
N GLY A 77 16.02 11.89 -3.37
CA GLY A 77 16.56 13.13 -3.94
C GLY A 77 16.06 13.44 -5.36
N ILE A 78 14.94 12.80 -5.76
CA ILE A 78 14.33 12.96 -7.08
C ILE A 78 13.40 14.19 -7.05
N LYS A 79 13.57 15.08 -8.02
CA LYS A 79 12.73 16.26 -8.15
C LYS A 79 11.39 15.89 -8.79
N SER A 80 10.30 16.37 -8.18
CA SER A 80 8.96 16.29 -8.77
C SER A 80 8.90 17.07 -10.08
N VAL A 81 8.27 16.49 -11.10
CA VAL A 81 7.97 17.19 -12.35
C VAL A 81 6.89 18.23 -12.11
N SER A 82 7.05 19.41 -12.65
CA SER A 82 6.02 20.46 -12.57
C SER A 82 4.94 20.18 -13.60
N PHE A 83 3.69 20.14 -13.15
CA PHE A 83 2.51 20.01 -14.00
C PHE A 83 1.88 21.40 -14.24
N ASP A 84 1.44 21.65 -15.47
CA ASP A 84 0.76 22.89 -15.86
C ASP A 84 -0.70 22.88 -15.35
N SER A 85 -1.33 21.73 -15.32
CA SER A 85 -2.67 21.49 -14.77
C SER A 85 -2.75 20.12 -14.12
N ILE A 86 -3.56 19.99 -13.04
CA ILE A 86 -3.86 18.73 -12.36
C ILE A 86 -5.34 18.74 -12.01
N GLU A 87 -6.06 17.66 -12.35
CA GLU A 87 -7.46 17.47 -12.05
C GLU A 87 -7.72 16.07 -11.45
N ILE A 88 -8.58 16.02 -10.42
CA ILE A 88 -9.03 14.77 -9.83
C ILE A 88 -10.27 14.31 -10.57
N VAL A 89 -10.19 13.14 -11.21
CA VAL A 89 -11.33 12.52 -11.91
C VAL A 89 -11.99 11.51 -11.00
N SER A 90 -13.19 11.85 -10.52
CA SER A 90 -13.91 11.02 -9.54
C SER A 90 -14.09 9.58 -10.03
N GLY A 91 -13.60 8.61 -9.23
CA GLY A 91 -13.68 7.18 -9.52
C GLY A 91 -12.69 6.66 -10.56
N ALA A 92 -11.90 7.53 -11.21
CA ALA A 92 -10.90 7.14 -12.22
C ALA A 92 -9.47 7.33 -11.73
N GLY A 93 -9.18 8.43 -11.02
CA GLY A 93 -7.84 8.74 -10.55
C GLY A 93 -7.53 10.23 -10.62
N ILE A 94 -6.31 10.57 -11.01
CA ILE A 94 -5.84 11.94 -11.17
C ILE A 94 -5.22 12.07 -12.57
N GLU A 95 -5.41 13.22 -13.20
CA GLU A 95 -4.82 13.51 -14.50
C GLU A 95 -4.21 14.91 -14.53
N GLY A 96 -3.28 15.15 -15.46
CA GLY A 96 -2.63 16.43 -15.59
C GLY A 96 -1.78 16.56 -16.85
N GLU A 97 -1.36 17.78 -17.13
CA GLU A 97 -0.51 18.08 -18.26
C GLU A 97 0.86 18.57 -17.78
N ALA A 98 1.90 18.06 -18.40
CA ALA A 98 3.28 18.50 -18.18
C ALA A 98 4.08 18.39 -19.48
N ASN A 99 4.87 19.44 -19.81
CA ASN A 99 5.72 19.47 -21.02
C ASN A 99 4.97 19.18 -22.33
N GLY A 100 3.67 19.51 -22.42
CA GLY A 100 2.83 19.24 -23.61
C GLY A 100 2.34 17.80 -23.74
N HIS A 101 2.50 16.98 -22.71
CA HIS A 101 2.00 15.60 -22.65
C HIS A 101 0.91 15.49 -21.58
N HIS A 102 -0.09 14.63 -21.87
CA HIS A 102 -1.17 14.33 -20.95
C HIS A 102 -0.86 13.04 -20.17
N TYR A 103 -0.90 13.14 -18.86
CA TYR A 103 -0.63 12.05 -17.93
C TYR A 103 -1.85 11.72 -17.09
N GLN A 104 -2.01 10.45 -16.77
CA GLN A 104 -3.03 9.97 -15.82
C GLN A 104 -2.40 8.99 -14.85
N LEU A 105 -2.75 9.11 -13.56
CA LEU A 105 -2.44 8.11 -12.55
C LEU A 105 -3.74 7.46 -12.11
N ILE A 106 -3.92 6.21 -12.51
CA ILE A 106 -5.19 5.48 -12.39
C ILE A 106 -4.99 4.11 -11.77
N SER A 107 -6.06 3.55 -11.19
CA SER A 107 -6.03 2.18 -10.68
C SER A 107 -5.89 1.15 -11.80
N GLN A 108 -5.36 -0.04 -11.50
CA GLN A 108 -5.29 -1.15 -12.46
C GLN A 108 -6.67 -1.49 -13.04
N LYS A 109 -7.72 -1.40 -12.22
CA LYS A 109 -9.11 -1.62 -12.65
C LYS A 109 -9.57 -0.59 -13.70
N ALA A 110 -9.22 0.68 -13.51
CA ALA A 110 -9.54 1.75 -14.45
C ALA A 110 -8.76 1.63 -15.74
N TYR A 111 -7.49 1.19 -15.69
CA TYR A 111 -6.68 0.94 -16.87
C TYR A 111 -7.23 -0.19 -17.74
N GLY A 112 -7.83 -1.22 -17.13
CA GLY A 112 -8.58 -2.26 -17.84
C GLY A 112 -7.75 -3.27 -18.64
N LYS A 113 -6.41 -3.16 -18.66
CA LYS A 113 -5.50 -4.09 -19.35
C LYS A 113 -4.62 -4.79 -18.32
N ALA A 114 -4.36 -6.08 -18.52
CA ALA A 114 -3.42 -6.81 -17.70
C ALA A 114 -1.99 -6.34 -18.00
N LEU A 115 -1.26 -5.99 -16.96
CA LEU A 115 0.18 -5.70 -17.02
C LEU A 115 0.96 -6.94 -16.55
N ARG A 116 2.03 -7.27 -17.27
CA ARG A 116 2.96 -8.33 -16.87
C ARG A 116 4.05 -7.71 -16.00
N MET A 117 3.82 -7.75 -14.70
CA MET A 117 4.78 -7.27 -13.71
C MET A 117 4.61 -8.05 -12.41
N ASP A 118 5.69 -8.15 -11.65
CA ASP A 118 5.64 -8.70 -10.30
C ASP A 118 5.12 -7.62 -9.34
N ILE A 119 3.95 -7.86 -8.76
CA ILE A 119 3.35 -6.93 -7.79
C ILE A 119 3.66 -7.48 -6.39
N PRO A 120 4.22 -6.68 -5.48
CA PRO A 120 4.40 -7.09 -4.09
C PRO A 120 3.06 -7.52 -3.48
N LYS A 121 3.05 -8.66 -2.78
CA LYS A 121 1.84 -9.20 -2.15
C LYS A 121 1.23 -8.19 -1.18
N GLY A 122 -0.07 -7.97 -1.32
CA GLY A 122 -0.81 -7.01 -0.49
C GLY A 122 -0.66 -5.55 -0.90
N ALA A 123 0.02 -5.27 -2.03
CA ALA A 123 0.14 -3.92 -2.55
C ALA A 123 -1.09 -3.51 -3.38
N THR A 124 -1.40 -2.23 -3.31
CA THR A 124 -2.30 -1.56 -4.26
C THR A 124 -1.48 -0.99 -5.40
N LEU A 125 -1.93 -1.20 -6.64
CA LEU A 125 -1.23 -0.76 -7.83
C LEU A 125 -1.91 0.47 -8.43
N SER A 126 -1.13 1.52 -8.69
CA SER A 126 -1.51 2.65 -9.52
C SER A 126 -0.63 2.70 -10.77
N ILE A 127 -1.23 3.00 -11.91
CA ILE A 127 -0.59 2.96 -13.22
C ILE A 127 -0.46 4.39 -13.75
N LEU A 128 0.75 4.78 -14.10
CA LEU A 128 1.04 6.03 -14.78
C LEU A 128 0.91 5.81 -16.28
N VAL A 129 0.01 6.58 -16.87
CA VAL A 129 -0.35 6.52 -18.30
C VAL A 129 0.02 7.82 -18.95
N GLU A 130 0.65 7.77 -20.11
CA GLU A 130 0.89 8.91 -20.99
C GLU A 130 0.17 8.66 -22.31
N ASN A 131 -0.70 9.57 -22.75
CA ASN A 131 -1.40 9.48 -24.05
C ASN A 131 -2.03 8.09 -24.29
N ASN A 132 -2.69 7.50 -23.32
CA ASN A 132 -3.32 6.16 -23.29
C ASN A 132 -2.36 4.95 -23.28
N GLU A 133 -1.06 5.14 -23.12
CA GLU A 133 -0.08 4.08 -22.94
C GLU A 133 0.47 4.05 -21.52
N ALA A 134 0.54 2.89 -20.88
CA ALA A 134 1.17 2.74 -19.57
C ALA A 134 2.69 2.91 -19.72
N ILE A 135 3.23 3.88 -19.01
CA ILE A 135 4.68 4.18 -19.01
C ILE A 135 5.36 3.74 -17.71
N GLY A 136 4.62 3.64 -16.63
CA GLY A 136 5.12 3.19 -15.33
C GLY A 136 3.99 2.75 -14.40
N ALA A 137 4.37 2.16 -13.30
CA ALA A 137 3.44 1.77 -12.25
C ALA A 137 4.09 1.95 -10.87
N VAL A 138 3.28 2.24 -9.86
CA VAL A 138 3.70 2.31 -8.47
C VAL A 138 2.87 1.34 -7.64
N ALA A 139 3.58 0.47 -6.91
CA ALA A 139 3.00 -0.42 -5.94
C ALA A 139 3.08 0.23 -4.55
N LEU A 140 1.94 0.36 -3.90
CA LEU A 140 1.79 1.00 -2.61
C LEU A 140 1.22 0.00 -1.61
N GLY A 141 1.68 0.05 -0.39
CA GLY A 141 1.18 -0.84 0.65
C GLY A 141 1.52 -0.35 2.04
N ASP A 142 0.83 -0.95 2.99
CA ASP A 142 1.12 -0.76 4.40
C ASP A 142 2.14 -1.82 4.82
N GLU A 143 3.30 -1.37 5.27
CA GLU A 143 4.43 -2.24 5.58
C GLU A 143 4.17 -3.07 6.84
N LEU A 144 4.44 -4.38 6.77
CA LEU A 144 4.39 -5.25 7.93
C LEU A 144 5.42 -4.80 8.98
N LYS A 145 5.01 -4.74 10.24
CA LYS A 145 5.96 -4.54 11.34
C LYS A 145 6.91 -5.73 11.43
N GLU A 146 8.17 -5.46 11.69
CA GLU A 146 9.16 -6.52 11.91
C GLU A 146 8.73 -7.50 13.01
N THR A 147 8.01 -7.00 14.02
CA THR A 147 7.51 -7.80 15.15
C THR A 147 6.33 -8.69 14.82
N SER A 148 5.64 -8.48 13.69
CA SER A 148 4.40 -9.20 13.37
C SER A 148 4.63 -10.68 13.11
N ARG A 149 5.71 -11.04 12.39
CA ARG A 149 6.07 -12.45 12.20
C ARG A 149 6.33 -13.16 13.52
N ASN A 150 7.11 -12.54 14.41
CA ASN A 150 7.41 -13.09 15.72
C ASN A 150 6.14 -13.24 16.58
N LEU A 151 5.21 -12.26 16.50
CA LEU A 151 3.92 -12.34 17.20
C LEU A 151 3.14 -13.60 16.76
N ILE A 152 3.03 -13.82 15.45
CA ILE A 152 2.32 -14.97 14.89
C ILE A 152 2.95 -16.30 15.33
N GLU A 153 4.28 -16.39 15.30
CA GLU A 153 5.02 -17.58 15.78
C GLU A 153 4.77 -17.86 17.26
N VAL A 154 4.79 -16.79 18.08
CA VAL A 154 4.53 -16.92 19.52
C VAL A 154 3.11 -17.39 19.77
N LEU A 155 2.10 -16.84 19.10
CA LEU A 155 0.71 -17.27 19.25
C LEU A 155 0.55 -18.75 18.91
N LYS A 156 1.06 -19.19 17.77
CA LYS A 156 1.03 -20.58 17.34
C LYS A 156 1.72 -21.52 18.34
N LYS A 157 2.85 -21.07 18.90
CA LYS A 157 3.58 -21.84 19.93
C LYS A 157 2.75 -22.07 21.22
N TYR A 158 1.89 -21.09 21.55
CA TYR A 158 0.98 -21.22 22.70
C TYR A 158 -0.35 -21.90 22.36
N GLY A 159 -0.52 -22.38 21.13
CA GLY A 159 -1.74 -23.04 20.67
C GLY A 159 -2.90 -22.07 20.39
N ILE A 160 -2.59 -20.77 20.22
CA ILE A 160 -3.57 -19.75 19.90
C ILE A 160 -3.57 -19.54 18.38
N GLU A 161 -4.73 -19.69 17.76
CA GLU A 161 -4.88 -19.49 16.32
C GLU A 161 -4.97 -17.99 16.00
N PRO A 162 -4.02 -17.41 15.21
CA PRO A 162 -4.12 -16.03 14.77
C PRO A 162 -5.05 -15.89 13.56
N LEU A 163 -6.03 -14.99 13.66
CA LEU A 163 -6.95 -14.61 12.61
C LEU A 163 -6.83 -13.12 12.34
N MET A 164 -6.52 -12.72 11.11
CA MET A 164 -6.53 -11.30 10.74
C MET A 164 -7.94 -10.86 10.35
N ALA A 165 -8.42 -9.74 10.89
CA ALA A 165 -9.65 -9.08 10.48
C ALA A 165 -9.32 -7.68 9.97
N THR A 166 -9.88 -7.28 8.81
CA THR A 166 -9.62 -5.97 8.21
C THR A 166 -10.81 -5.48 7.39
N GLY A 167 -10.97 -4.17 7.34
CA GLY A 167 -11.89 -3.50 6.41
C GLY A 167 -11.30 -3.19 5.04
N ASP A 168 -10.06 -3.65 4.76
CA ASP A 168 -9.43 -3.46 3.47
C ASP A 168 -10.00 -4.40 2.40
N ASN A 169 -9.64 -4.13 1.13
CA ASN A 169 -10.05 -5.01 0.04
C ASN A 169 -9.42 -6.41 0.16
N GLU A 170 -10.07 -7.38 -0.46
CA GLU A 170 -9.70 -8.81 -0.44
C GLU A 170 -8.25 -9.06 -0.85
N GLU A 171 -7.77 -8.41 -1.92
CA GLU A 171 -6.41 -8.60 -2.46
C GLU A 171 -5.33 -8.16 -1.47
N ALA A 172 -5.52 -7.00 -0.83
CA ALA A 172 -4.59 -6.49 0.19
C ALA A 172 -4.59 -7.37 1.44
N ALA A 173 -5.76 -7.84 1.87
CA ALA A 173 -5.89 -8.74 3.01
C ALA A 173 -5.23 -10.10 2.73
N GLN A 174 -5.51 -10.71 1.59
CA GLN A 174 -4.93 -11.97 1.16
C GLN A 174 -3.40 -11.91 1.13
N GLY A 175 -2.84 -10.86 0.54
CA GLY A 175 -1.39 -10.71 0.43
C GLY A 175 -0.68 -10.70 1.78
N VAL A 176 -1.21 -9.95 2.75
CA VAL A 176 -0.66 -9.90 4.12
C VAL A 176 -0.83 -11.24 4.83
N ALA A 177 -2.00 -11.88 4.72
CA ALA A 177 -2.29 -13.16 5.34
C ALA A 177 -1.37 -14.28 4.81
N GLU A 178 -1.12 -14.32 3.50
CA GLU A 178 -0.17 -15.26 2.88
C GLU A 178 1.25 -15.07 3.38
N VAL A 179 1.72 -13.81 3.50
CA VAL A 179 3.07 -13.50 4.01
C VAL A 179 3.25 -13.92 5.47
N LEU A 180 2.19 -13.83 6.28
CA LEU A 180 2.19 -14.22 7.70
C LEU A 180 1.81 -15.68 7.92
N GLY A 181 1.25 -16.37 6.93
CA GLY A 181 0.79 -17.74 7.02
C GLY A 181 -0.37 -17.90 8.04
N ILE A 182 -1.36 -17.01 7.97
CA ILE A 182 -2.54 -16.95 8.85
C ILE A 182 -3.83 -16.89 8.05
N GLN A 183 -4.94 -17.19 8.70
CA GLN A 183 -6.28 -16.97 8.13
C GLN A 183 -6.66 -15.49 8.21
N TYR A 184 -7.57 -15.04 7.34
CA TYR A 184 -8.07 -13.68 7.35
C TYR A 184 -9.57 -13.62 7.03
N GLN A 185 -10.17 -12.49 7.44
CA GLN A 185 -11.50 -12.07 7.08
C GLN A 185 -11.43 -10.62 6.61
N ALA A 186 -11.83 -10.35 5.38
CA ALA A 186 -11.97 -9.03 4.77
C ALA A 186 -13.46 -8.69 4.58
N ASN A 187 -13.78 -7.41 4.49
CA ASN A 187 -15.15 -6.93 4.20
C ASN A 187 -15.32 -6.63 2.71
#